data_3500f9fa4d1b582dd9187d44ab2b2c9e
#
_entry.id   3500f9fa4d1b582dd9187d44ab2b2c9e
#
_cell.length_a   1.000
_cell.length_b   1.000
_cell.length_c   1.000
_cell.angle_alpha   90.00
_cell.angle_beta   90.00
_cell.angle_gamma   90.00
#
_symmetry.space_group_name_H-M   'P 1'
#
loop_
_entity.id
_entity.type
_entity.pdbx_description
1 polymer ?
#
loop_
_entity_poly.entity_id
_entity_poly.type
_entity_poly.pdbx_seq_one_letter_code
_entity_poly.pdbx_strand_id
1 'polypeptide(L)'
;MEQLPDIATLVAIYNQINAYGRTNGMELLLTQPGQVQYTMTVRPDHLSSPGTCHGGVLAGLMDAALGAAALSLAFTAGELVSTVEFKINYLHPVHLHDHLVAHGTVEHSGKTLIVSSATITCPTREGLVVARGLGTFNRYPASKRDFHDLLFPPEA
;
A
#
# COMPACT_ATOMS: atom_id res chain seq x y z
N MET A 1 3.09 29.48 -5.01
CA MET A 1 2.83 28.14 -4.43
C MET A 1 2.54 27.22 -5.60
N GLU A 2 3.44 26.28 -5.87
CA GLU A 2 3.15 25.23 -6.84
C GLU A 2 1.95 24.43 -6.35
N GLN A 3 0.97 24.29 -7.21
CA GLN A 3 -0.26 23.55 -6.90
C GLN A 3 0.09 22.06 -6.88
N LEU A 4 -0.21 21.37 -5.77
CA LEU A 4 -0.03 19.92 -5.69
C LEU A 4 -0.76 19.25 -6.88
N PRO A 5 -0.14 18.25 -7.53
CA PRO A 5 -0.78 17.52 -8.60
C PRO A 5 -2.09 16.87 -8.11
N ASP A 6 -3.00 16.63 -9.04
CA ASP A 6 -4.22 15.90 -8.71
C ASP A 6 -3.90 14.46 -8.26
N ILE A 7 -4.85 13.85 -7.57
CA ILE A 7 -4.69 12.54 -6.93
C ILE A 7 -4.35 11.42 -7.93
N ALA A 8 -4.88 11.46 -9.16
CA ALA A 8 -4.60 10.44 -10.16
C ALA A 8 -3.14 10.54 -10.64
N THR A 9 -2.66 11.77 -10.85
CA THR A 9 -1.26 12.06 -11.17
C THR A 9 -0.33 11.59 -10.06
N LEU A 10 -0.69 11.83 -8.79
CA LEU A 10 0.09 11.37 -7.63
C LEU A 10 0.18 9.84 -7.56
N VAL A 11 -0.91 9.13 -7.80
CA VAL A 11 -0.91 7.66 -7.84
C VAL A 11 -0.01 7.14 -8.96
N ALA A 12 -0.07 7.76 -10.14
CA ALA A 12 0.79 7.39 -11.27
C ALA A 12 2.27 7.59 -10.94
N ILE A 13 2.63 8.75 -10.36
CA ILE A 13 3.99 9.04 -9.91
C ILE A 13 4.40 8.03 -8.83
N TYR A 14 3.55 7.80 -7.83
CA TYR A 14 3.86 6.86 -6.75
C TYR A 14 4.17 5.47 -7.28
N ASN A 15 3.36 4.93 -8.19
CA ASN A 15 3.62 3.62 -8.80
C ASN A 15 4.94 3.59 -9.58
N GLN A 16 5.39 4.71 -10.14
CA GLN A 16 6.68 4.80 -10.83
C GLN A 16 7.87 4.83 -9.89
N ILE A 17 7.78 5.57 -8.77
CA ILE A 17 8.91 5.75 -7.85
C ILE A 17 8.99 4.67 -6.76
N ASN A 18 7.91 3.93 -6.50
CA ASN A 18 7.86 2.86 -5.51
C ASN A 18 8.65 1.64 -6.00
N ALA A 19 9.97 1.62 -5.72
CA ALA A 19 10.85 0.54 -6.15
C ALA A 19 10.42 -0.83 -5.61
N TYR A 20 10.00 -0.90 -4.34
CA TYR A 20 9.51 -2.14 -3.72
C TYR A 20 8.26 -2.67 -4.44
N GLY A 21 7.28 -1.80 -4.68
CA GLY A 21 6.06 -2.15 -5.41
C GLY A 21 6.36 -2.66 -6.81
N ARG A 22 7.20 -1.95 -7.57
CA ARG A 22 7.60 -2.38 -8.94
C ARG A 22 8.31 -3.73 -8.94
N THR A 23 9.26 -3.92 -8.02
CA THR A 23 9.99 -5.19 -7.90
C THR A 23 9.06 -6.37 -7.63
N ASN A 24 8.02 -6.16 -6.82
CA ASN A 24 7.06 -7.21 -6.47
C ASN A 24 5.82 -7.24 -7.38
N GLY A 25 5.75 -6.38 -8.40
CA GLY A 25 4.58 -6.30 -9.28
C GLY A 25 3.32 -5.83 -8.57
N MET A 26 3.47 -4.99 -7.54
CA MET A 26 2.38 -4.37 -6.81
C MET A 26 1.98 -3.06 -7.46
N GLU A 27 0.68 -2.84 -7.62
CA GLU A 27 0.13 -1.64 -8.22
C GLU A 27 -0.95 -1.04 -7.33
N LEU A 28 -0.79 0.25 -7.01
CA LEU A 28 -1.78 1.02 -6.27
C LEU A 28 -2.86 1.53 -7.20
N LEU A 29 -4.11 1.32 -6.82
CA LEU A 29 -5.30 1.94 -7.36
C LEU A 29 -5.99 2.73 -6.25
N LEU A 30 -6.24 4.01 -6.47
CA LEU A 30 -6.94 4.84 -5.51
C LEU A 30 -8.43 4.88 -5.85
N THR A 31 -9.28 4.54 -4.87
CA THR A 31 -10.73 4.68 -5.01
C THR A 31 -11.21 6.05 -4.51
N GLN A 32 -10.72 6.46 -3.35
CA GLN A 32 -10.91 7.81 -2.77
C GLN A 32 -9.93 8.00 -1.61
N PRO A 33 -9.68 9.25 -1.12
CA PRO A 33 -8.85 9.46 0.05
C PRO A 33 -9.30 8.62 1.24
N GLY A 34 -8.38 7.86 1.84
CA GLY A 34 -8.64 6.93 2.92
C GLY A 34 -9.14 5.54 2.49
N GLN A 35 -9.35 5.30 1.19
CA GLN A 35 -9.74 3.99 0.65
C GLN A 35 -8.97 3.67 -0.61
N VAL A 36 -8.25 2.57 -0.61
CA VAL A 36 -7.38 2.15 -1.73
C VAL A 36 -7.55 0.69 -2.05
N GLN A 37 -7.17 0.34 -3.27
CA GLN A 37 -6.88 -1.02 -3.69
C GLN A 37 -5.40 -1.13 -4.07
N TYR A 38 -4.80 -2.26 -3.72
CA TYR A 38 -3.49 -2.69 -4.20
C TYR A 38 -3.64 -4.05 -4.86
N THR A 39 -3.00 -4.25 -6.00
CA THR A 39 -3.06 -5.54 -6.71
C THR A 39 -1.67 -6.12 -6.91
N MET A 40 -1.56 -7.44 -6.91
CA MET A 40 -0.37 -8.15 -7.37
C MET A 40 -0.74 -9.57 -7.82
N THR A 41 0.11 -10.15 -8.67
CA THR A 41 0.04 -11.57 -9.03
C THR A 41 1.26 -12.29 -8.47
N VAL A 42 1.04 -13.44 -7.84
CA VAL A 42 2.12 -14.26 -7.24
C VAL A 42 3.00 -14.87 -8.32
N ARG A 43 4.30 -14.62 -8.24
CA ARG A 43 5.33 -15.09 -9.16
C ARG A 43 6.25 -16.11 -8.49
N PRO A 44 7.10 -16.84 -9.23
CA PRO A 44 8.04 -17.82 -8.66
C PRO A 44 8.96 -17.27 -7.58
N ASP A 45 9.44 -16.03 -7.73
CA ASP A 45 10.31 -15.32 -6.77
C ASP A 45 9.61 -14.89 -5.48
N HIS A 46 8.28 -15.04 -5.41
CA HIS A 46 7.49 -14.81 -4.20
C HIS A 46 7.32 -16.07 -3.33
N LEU A 47 7.78 -17.23 -3.78
CA LEU A 47 7.52 -18.49 -3.07
C LEU A 47 8.58 -18.74 -1.97
N SER A 48 8.12 -19.25 -0.81
CA SER A 48 8.99 -19.72 0.28
C SER A 48 9.25 -21.21 0.22
N SER A 49 8.27 -21.97 -0.28
CA SER A 49 8.32 -23.43 -0.46
C SER A 49 7.56 -23.77 -1.72
N PRO A 50 7.66 -25.02 -2.23
CA PRO A 50 6.99 -25.36 -3.48
C PRO A 50 5.50 -25.01 -3.47
N GLY A 51 5.13 -24.09 -4.38
CA GLY A 51 3.77 -23.67 -4.62
C GLY A 51 3.16 -22.67 -3.62
N THR A 52 3.85 -22.31 -2.53
CA THR A 52 3.29 -21.46 -1.47
C THR A 52 4.01 -20.11 -1.38
N CYS A 53 3.25 -19.03 -1.44
CA CYS A 53 3.75 -17.65 -1.31
C CYS A 53 4.34 -17.41 0.10
N HIS A 54 5.49 -16.75 0.16
CA HIS A 54 6.11 -16.36 1.43
C HIS A 54 5.26 -15.35 2.19
N GLY A 55 5.08 -15.56 3.50
CA GLY A 55 4.30 -14.65 4.36
C GLY A 55 4.82 -13.21 4.35
N GLY A 56 6.13 -13.02 4.18
CA GLY A 56 6.73 -11.69 4.05
C GLY A 56 6.28 -10.91 2.82
N VAL A 57 5.94 -11.60 1.72
CA VAL A 57 5.37 -10.95 0.52
C VAL A 57 3.95 -10.44 0.83
N LEU A 58 3.13 -11.26 1.49
CA LEU A 58 1.79 -10.86 1.92
C LEU A 58 1.83 -9.74 2.97
N ALA A 59 2.82 -9.78 3.88
CA ALA A 59 3.05 -8.69 4.84
C ALA A 59 3.42 -7.39 4.12
N GLY A 60 4.26 -7.45 3.08
CA GLY A 60 4.59 -6.30 2.25
C GLY A 60 3.38 -5.72 1.53
N LEU A 61 2.53 -6.56 0.95
CA LEU A 61 1.27 -6.13 0.32
C LEU A 61 0.30 -5.53 1.35
N MET A 62 0.25 -6.12 2.55
CA MET A 62 -0.56 -5.61 3.67
C MET A 62 -0.11 -4.21 4.10
N ASP A 63 1.19 -4.04 4.39
CA ASP A 63 1.76 -2.74 4.76
C ASP A 63 1.54 -1.69 3.67
N ALA A 64 1.71 -2.07 2.41
CA ALA A 64 1.47 -1.20 1.27
C ALA A 64 0.01 -0.70 1.21
N ALA A 65 -0.96 -1.59 1.39
CA ALA A 65 -2.38 -1.23 1.35
C ALA A 65 -2.80 -0.38 2.57
N LEU A 66 -2.34 -0.75 3.77
CA LEU A 66 -2.59 0.00 5.01
C LEU A 66 -1.98 1.41 4.92
N GLY A 67 -0.72 1.49 4.50
CA GLY A 67 0.03 2.74 4.38
C GLY A 67 -0.50 3.65 3.28
N ALA A 68 -0.88 3.10 2.13
CA ALA A 68 -1.46 3.87 1.04
C ALA A 68 -2.83 4.47 1.42
N ALA A 69 -3.67 3.73 2.17
CA ALA A 69 -4.92 4.28 2.69
C ALA A 69 -4.66 5.47 3.61
N ALA A 70 -3.74 5.32 4.56
CA ALA A 70 -3.36 6.40 5.47
C ALA A 70 -2.74 7.60 4.73
N LEU A 71 -1.82 7.34 3.79
CA LEU A 71 -1.14 8.36 2.99
C LEU A 71 -2.11 9.15 2.13
N SER A 72 -3.04 8.48 1.45
CA SER A 72 -4.00 9.14 0.57
C SER A 72 -4.89 10.14 1.31
N LEU A 73 -5.20 9.88 2.59
CA LEU A 73 -5.92 10.81 3.44
C LEU A 73 -5.01 11.92 3.98
N ALA A 74 -3.83 11.58 4.52
CA ALA A 74 -2.88 12.55 5.08
C ALA A 74 -2.42 13.56 4.02
N PHE A 75 -2.23 13.11 2.79
CA PHE A 75 -1.77 13.94 1.69
C PHE A 75 -2.74 15.10 1.37
N THR A 76 -4.04 14.92 1.57
CA THR A 76 -5.03 16.01 1.41
C THR A 76 -4.79 17.19 2.36
N ALA A 77 -4.07 16.94 3.46
CA ALA A 77 -3.67 17.95 4.45
C ALA A 77 -2.18 18.38 4.29
N GLY A 78 -1.51 18.00 3.20
CA GLY A 78 -0.10 18.30 2.99
C GLY A 78 0.84 17.50 3.90
N GLU A 79 0.42 16.32 4.34
CA GLU A 79 1.18 15.47 5.24
C GLU A 79 1.54 14.13 4.60
N LEU A 80 2.59 13.52 5.13
CA LEU A 80 3.04 12.17 4.83
C LEU A 80 2.78 11.25 6.02
N VAL A 81 2.99 9.95 5.79
CA VAL A 81 2.90 8.95 6.84
C VAL A 81 4.13 8.03 6.86
N SER A 82 4.40 7.46 8.03
CA SER A 82 5.35 6.36 8.20
C SER A 82 4.73 5.29 9.09
N THR A 83 4.98 4.03 8.74
CA THR A 83 4.49 2.87 9.49
C THR A 83 5.10 2.87 10.89
N VAL A 84 4.26 2.81 11.92
CA VAL A 84 4.66 2.61 13.31
C VAL A 84 4.67 1.12 13.61
N GLU A 85 3.57 0.44 13.30
CA GLU A 85 3.40 -1.00 13.44
C GLU A 85 2.23 -1.46 12.60
N PHE A 86 2.16 -2.74 12.32
CA PHE A 86 0.93 -3.39 11.87
C PHE A 86 0.89 -4.84 12.33
N LYS A 87 -0.33 -5.36 12.45
CA LYS A 87 -0.61 -6.76 12.69
C LYS A 87 -1.23 -7.36 11.44
N ILE A 88 -0.80 -8.56 11.07
CA ILE A 88 -1.40 -9.36 10.01
C ILE A 88 -1.83 -10.73 10.55
N ASN A 89 -2.99 -11.20 10.12
CA ASN A 89 -3.44 -12.58 10.30
C ASN A 89 -3.50 -13.26 8.94
N TYR A 90 -2.72 -14.31 8.77
CA TYR A 90 -2.75 -15.18 7.59
C TYR A 90 -3.86 -16.22 7.78
N LEU A 91 -4.82 -16.27 6.89
CA LEU A 91 -6.02 -17.11 7.04
C LEU A 91 -6.01 -18.32 6.10
N HIS A 92 -5.49 -18.14 4.88
CA HIS A 92 -5.41 -19.20 3.89
C HIS A 92 -4.10 -19.11 3.11
N PRO A 93 -3.53 -20.26 2.67
CA PRO A 93 -2.34 -20.28 1.85
C PRO A 93 -2.61 -19.64 0.48
N VAL A 94 -1.59 -18.96 -0.02
CA VAL A 94 -1.58 -18.32 -1.34
C VAL A 94 -0.60 -19.08 -2.22
N HIS A 95 -0.97 -19.30 -3.47
CA HIS A 95 -0.23 -20.14 -4.40
C HIS A 95 0.32 -19.36 -5.59
N LEU A 96 1.23 -19.97 -6.32
CA LEU A 96 1.75 -19.43 -7.57
C LEU A 96 0.59 -19.10 -8.53
N HIS A 97 0.70 -17.93 -9.17
CA HIS A 97 -0.28 -17.34 -10.09
C HIS A 97 -1.59 -16.85 -9.45
N ASP A 98 -1.78 -16.99 -8.14
CA ASP A 98 -2.91 -16.34 -7.49
C ASP A 98 -2.83 -14.82 -7.73
N HIS A 99 -3.96 -14.23 -8.15
CA HIS A 99 -4.12 -12.79 -8.23
C HIS A 99 -4.69 -12.28 -6.92
N LEU A 100 -4.02 -11.30 -6.32
CA LEU A 100 -4.36 -10.76 -5.02
C LEU A 100 -4.85 -9.32 -5.15
N VAL A 101 -5.88 -9.00 -4.39
CA VAL A 101 -6.39 -7.62 -4.23
C VAL A 101 -6.44 -7.30 -2.75
N ALA A 102 -5.69 -6.29 -2.34
CA ALA A 102 -5.72 -5.75 -0.99
C ALA A 102 -6.57 -4.48 -0.96
N HIS A 103 -7.57 -4.45 -0.10
CA HIS A 103 -8.41 -3.29 0.15
C HIS A 103 -8.01 -2.67 1.47
N GLY A 104 -7.49 -1.42 1.42
CA GLY A 104 -7.12 -0.64 2.59
C GLY A 104 -8.16 0.44 2.88
N THR A 105 -8.47 0.64 4.16
CA THR A 105 -9.43 1.65 4.61
C THR A 105 -8.93 2.30 5.89
N VAL A 106 -9.02 3.65 5.97
CA VAL A 106 -8.75 4.38 7.22
C VAL A 106 -9.90 4.18 8.18
N GLU A 107 -9.60 3.69 9.37
CA GLU A 107 -10.55 3.46 10.48
C GLU A 107 -10.61 4.65 11.44
N HIS A 108 -9.45 5.30 11.65
CA HIS A 108 -9.33 6.45 12.55
C HIS A 108 -8.25 7.40 12.03
N SER A 109 -8.54 8.70 12.07
CA SER A 109 -7.58 9.75 11.75
C SER A 109 -7.49 10.74 12.92
N GLY A 110 -6.45 10.59 13.72
CA GLY A 110 -6.11 11.50 14.82
C GLY A 110 -5.15 12.60 14.39
N LYS A 111 -4.76 13.43 15.35
CA LYS A 111 -3.85 14.56 15.13
C LYS A 111 -2.43 14.11 14.73
N THR A 112 -1.96 12.99 15.29
CA THR A 112 -0.59 12.47 15.08
C THR A 112 -0.56 11.09 14.47
N LEU A 113 -1.62 10.32 14.63
CA LEU A 113 -1.70 8.93 14.18
C LEU A 113 -2.94 8.69 13.32
N ILE A 114 -2.77 7.82 12.33
CA ILE A 114 -3.84 7.26 11.51
C ILE A 114 -3.83 5.75 11.73
N VAL A 115 -5.01 5.16 11.91
CA VAL A 115 -5.20 3.71 11.97
C VAL A 115 -5.92 3.27 10.71
N SER A 116 -5.39 2.27 10.04
CA SER A 116 -5.98 1.66 8.84
C SER A 116 -6.20 0.17 9.04
N SER A 117 -7.24 -0.35 8.42
CA SER A 117 -7.46 -1.80 8.25
C SER A 117 -7.27 -2.19 6.79
N ALA A 118 -6.92 -3.45 6.55
CA ALA A 118 -6.91 -3.99 5.19
C ALA A 118 -7.28 -5.48 5.17
N THR A 119 -7.83 -5.88 4.03
CA THR A 119 -8.18 -7.28 3.72
C THR A 119 -7.57 -7.64 2.37
N ILE A 120 -6.82 -8.74 2.32
CA ILE A 120 -6.31 -9.30 1.07
C ILE A 120 -7.22 -10.43 0.65
N THR A 121 -7.73 -10.35 -0.58
CA THR A 121 -8.57 -11.36 -1.20
C THR A 121 -7.89 -11.96 -2.43
N CYS A 122 -8.33 -13.13 -2.83
CA CYS A 122 -7.92 -13.81 -4.06
C CYS A 122 -9.12 -13.98 -5.00
N PRO A 123 -9.38 -13.03 -5.92
CA PRO A 123 -10.51 -13.11 -6.86
C PRO A 123 -10.50 -14.36 -7.73
N THR A 124 -9.32 -14.85 -8.12
CA THR A 124 -9.16 -16.10 -8.89
C THR A 124 -9.57 -17.36 -8.12
N ARG A 125 -9.82 -17.23 -6.83
CA ARG A 125 -10.32 -18.27 -5.93
C ARG A 125 -11.62 -17.83 -5.23
N GLU A 126 -12.59 -17.34 -6.02
CA GLU A 126 -13.93 -16.94 -5.56
C GLU A 126 -13.93 -15.85 -4.47
N GLY A 127 -12.92 -14.97 -4.50
CA GLY A 127 -12.79 -13.88 -3.51
C GLY A 127 -12.38 -14.36 -2.12
N LEU A 128 -11.71 -15.53 -2.02
CA LEU A 128 -11.20 -16.08 -0.76
C LEU A 128 -10.39 -15.01 0.00
N VAL A 129 -10.74 -14.76 1.25
CA VAL A 129 -9.98 -13.88 2.14
C VAL A 129 -8.73 -14.61 2.61
N VAL A 130 -7.57 -14.17 2.17
CA VAL A 130 -6.28 -14.81 2.48
C VAL A 130 -5.55 -14.20 3.67
N ALA A 131 -5.78 -12.91 3.93
CA ALA A 131 -5.22 -12.24 5.10
C ALA A 131 -6.03 -11.01 5.52
N ARG A 132 -5.93 -10.64 6.78
CA ARG A 132 -6.47 -9.38 7.34
C ARG A 132 -5.44 -8.70 8.20
N GLY A 133 -5.47 -7.36 8.26
CA GLY A 133 -4.53 -6.58 9.05
C GLY A 133 -5.11 -5.28 9.55
N LEU A 134 -4.41 -4.75 10.54
CA LEU A 134 -4.64 -3.43 11.14
C LEU A 134 -3.28 -2.80 11.39
N GLY A 135 -3.11 -1.53 11.05
CA GLY A 135 -1.83 -0.83 11.23
C GLY A 135 -2.00 0.60 11.70
N THR A 136 -0.95 1.09 12.34
CA THR A 136 -0.86 2.45 12.86
C THR A 136 0.25 3.20 12.12
N PHE A 137 -0.06 4.41 11.70
CA PHE A 137 0.82 5.27 10.92
C PHE A 137 1.00 6.62 11.62
N ASN A 138 2.26 7.06 11.76
CA ASN A 138 2.55 8.40 12.21
C ASN A 138 2.44 9.38 11.04
N ARG A 139 1.69 10.47 11.22
CA ARG A 139 1.58 11.54 10.22
C ARG A 139 2.51 12.69 10.56
N TYR A 140 3.08 13.31 9.54
CA TYR A 140 4.01 14.44 9.68
C TYR A 140 3.96 15.35 8.45
N PRO A 141 4.31 16.67 8.61
CA PRO A 141 4.30 17.61 7.49
C PRO A 141 5.19 17.14 6.34
N ALA A 142 4.70 17.23 5.11
CA ALA A 142 5.45 16.91 3.89
C ALA A 142 6.70 17.77 3.72
N SER A 143 6.70 19.01 4.28
CA SER A 143 7.86 19.93 4.30
C SER A 143 9.09 19.39 5.04
N LYS A 144 8.94 18.32 5.84
CA LYS A 144 10.08 17.60 6.46
C LYS A 144 10.84 16.70 5.48
N ARG A 145 10.32 16.48 4.30
CA ARG A 145 10.96 15.78 3.19
C ARG A 145 10.97 16.68 1.99
N ASP A 146 12.05 16.66 1.23
CA ASP A 146 12.09 17.36 -0.04
C ASP A 146 11.22 16.62 -1.06
N PHE A 147 9.94 17.07 -1.14
CA PHE A 147 8.94 16.47 -2.04
C PHE A 147 9.20 16.82 -3.49
N HIS A 148 9.90 17.95 -3.73
CA HIS A 148 10.23 18.39 -5.08
C HIS A 148 11.09 17.33 -5.78
N ASP A 149 12.15 16.85 -5.12
CA ASP A 149 13.07 15.85 -5.68
C ASP A 149 12.44 14.46 -5.82
N LEU A 150 11.37 14.18 -5.05
CA LEU A 150 10.60 12.93 -5.18
C LEU A 150 9.60 12.98 -6.34
N LEU A 151 8.99 14.13 -6.57
CA LEU A 151 8.00 14.33 -7.63
C LEU A 151 8.67 14.69 -8.98
N PHE A 152 9.83 15.35 -8.90
CA PHE A 152 10.59 15.82 -10.04
C PHE A 152 12.08 15.49 -9.82
N PRO A 153 12.47 14.20 -9.93
CA PRO A 153 13.88 13.84 -9.76
C PRO A 153 14.73 14.61 -10.77
N PRO A 154 15.91 15.16 -10.35
CA PRO A 154 16.80 15.85 -11.28
C PRO A 154 17.11 14.93 -12.46
N GLU A 155 17.10 15.49 -13.66
CA GLU A 155 17.48 14.74 -14.86
C GLU A 155 18.90 14.19 -14.67
N ALA A 156 19.07 12.88 -14.89
CA ALA A 156 20.34 12.17 -14.76
C ALA A 156 21.28 12.49 -15.90
#